data_beabe9a5e7af902f52fdaaa4e7ae8339
#
_entry.id   beabe9a5e7af902f52fdaaa4e7ae8339
#
_cell.length_a   1.000
_cell.length_b   1.000
_cell.length_c   1.000
_cell.angle_alpha   90.00
_cell.angle_beta   90.00
_cell.angle_gamma   90.00
#
_symmetry.space_group_name_H-M   'P 1'
#
loop_
_entity.id
_entity.type
_entity.pdbx_description
1 polymer ?
#
loop_
_entity_poly.entity_id
_entity_poly.type
_entity_poly.pdbx_seq_one_letter_code
_entity_poly.pdbx_strand_id
1 'polypeptide(L)'
;MRRILTAVLVTGLMSLSLGAPAANATDTKTVDPRTVEATGTFTFTTSPGILPTWASAGIVLVGISPGSVMTASASLNARITLPVVAKTGTANATAGGFRFLNSQTGATVRCQVPTIDTRARLIDCVLTDGTVSTLFVITEITDRFKVSDRESTTTFFRGIDLSFVDSASAASLNAALGTNVFSASVSVARGALEVSRGLSPG
;
A
#
# COMPACT_ATOMS: atom_id res chain seq x y z
N MET A 1 31.46 33.70 58.17
CA MET A 1 30.26 33.24 57.44
C MET A 1 30.39 31.74 57.18
N ARG A 2 29.74 30.94 58.01
CA ARG A 2 29.78 29.45 57.94
C ARG A 2 28.66 28.96 57.02
N ARG A 3 29.01 28.22 55.97
CA ARG A 3 28.05 27.47 55.16
C ARG A 3 27.90 26.06 55.73
N ILE A 4 26.68 25.73 56.11
CA ILE A 4 26.26 24.40 56.55
C ILE A 4 25.87 23.61 55.33
N LEU A 5 26.56 22.50 55.04
CA LEU A 5 26.17 21.52 54.06
C LEU A 5 25.25 20.49 54.76
N THR A 6 24.03 20.40 54.30
CA THR A 6 23.09 19.34 54.72
C THR A 6 23.13 18.23 53.68
N ALA A 7 23.66 17.08 54.05
CA ALA A 7 23.61 15.86 53.24
C ALA A 7 22.29 15.17 53.48
N VAL A 8 21.51 14.96 52.42
CA VAL A 8 20.30 14.14 52.43
C VAL A 8 20.65 12.76 51.92
N LEU A 9 20.57 11.78 52.82
CA LEU A 9 20.75 10.37 52.53
C LEU A 9 19.40 9.84 52.00
N VAL A 10 19.33 9.51 50.69
CA VAL A 10 18.18 8.84 50.10
C VAL A 10 18.44 7.33 50.07
N THR A 11 17.79 6.62 50.97
CA THR A 11 17.78 5.16 51.02
C THR A 11 16.81 4.63 49.92
N GLY A 12 17.39 4.09 48.85
CA GLY A 12 16.60 3.44 47.80
C GLY A 12 16.14 2.04 48.21
N LEU A 13 14.85 1.85 48.35
CA LEU A 13 14.22 0.52 48.39
C LEU A 13 14.28 -0.09 46.98
N MET A 14 15.04 -1.15 46.78
CA MET A 14 14.94 -2.02 45.62
C MET A 14 13.71 -2.92 45.78
N SER A 15 12.64 -2.59 45.09
CA SER A 15 11.52 -3.51 44.87
C SER A 15 11.87 -4.45 43.69
N LEU A 16 12.13 -5.73 44.02
CA LEU A 16 12.17 -6.80 43.02
C LEU A 16 10.74 -7.01 42.50
N SER A 17 10.47 -6.51 41.32
CA SER A 17 9.29 -6.93 40.56
C SER A 17 9.61 -8.27 39.87
N LEU A 18 9.04 -9.37 40.40
CA LEU A 18 8.96 -10.63 39.68
C LEU A 18 8.18 -10.37 38.37
N GLY A 19 8.88 -10.39 37.25
CA GLY A 19 8.28 -10.32 35.93
C GLY A 19 7.40 -11.54 35.71
N ALA A 20 6.09 -11.34 35.62
CA ALA A 20 5.17 -12.32 35.08
C ALA A 20 5.58 -12.55 33.61
N PRO A 21 5.59 -13.81 33.11
CA PRO A 21 5.84 -14.07 31.72
C PRO A 21 4.75 -13.37 30.90
N ALA A 22 5.16 -12.50 29.98
CA ALA A 22 4.26 -11.94 29.00
C ALA A 22 3.64 -13.11 28.22
N ALA A 23 2.34 -13.32 28.44
CA ALA A 23 1.56 -14.19 27.58
C ALA A 23 1.69 -13.61 26.18
N ASN A 24 2.34 -14.34 25.29
CA ASN A 24 2.29 -14.08 23.86
C ASN A 24 0.82 -14.18 23.46
N ALA A 25 0.14 -13.05 23.39
CA ALA A 25 -1.11 -12.93 22.67
C ALA A 25 -0.78 -13.28 21.22
N THR A 26 -0.99 -14.54 20.87
CA THR A 26 -1.10 -14.97 19.49
C THR A 26 -2.31 -14.21 18.96
N ASP A 27 -2.03 -13.12 18.25
CA ASP A 27 -3.01 -12.34 17.51
C ASP A 27 -3.58 -13.29 16.44
N THR A 28 -4.58 -14.09 16.84
CA THR A 28 -5.39 -14.91 15.93
C THR A 28 -6.22 -13.91 15.14
N LYS A 29 -5.58 -13.31 14.11
CA LYS A 29 -6.26 -12.57 13.07
C LYS A 29 -7.39 -13.46 12.58
N THR A 30 -8.60 -13.19 13.02
CA THR A 30 -9.81 -13.88 12.56
C THR A 30 -9.90 -13.62 11.06
N VAL A 31 -9.51 -14.62 10.27
CA VAL A 31 -9.63 -14.57 8.81
C VAL A 31 -11.12 -14.51 8.52
N ASP A 32 -11.57 -13.47 7.81
CA ASP A 32 -12.95 -13.37 7.34
C ASP A 32 -13.26 -14.67 6.57
N PRO A 33 -14.31 -15.44 6.97
CA PRO A 33 -14.66 -16.71 6.32
C PRO A 33 -14.98 -16.56 4.82
N ARG A 34 -15.11 -15.32 4.33
CA ARG A 34 -15.28 -15.01 2.90
C ARG A 34 -13.96 -14.85 2.18
N THR A 35 -12.83 -14.85 2.90
CA THR A 35 -11.50 -14.76 2.27
C THR A 35 -11.14 -16.10 1.67
N VAL A 36 -10.88 -16.10 0.38
CA VAL A 36 -10.41 -17.26 -0.38
C VAL A 36 -9.02 -16.97 -0.92
N GLU A 37 -8.21 -18.02 -1.02
CA GLU A 37 -6.94 -17.93 -1.74
C GLU A 37 -7.23 -17.54 -3.18
N ALA A 38 -6.46 -16.60 -3.69
CA ALA A 38 -6.51 -16.17 -5.07
C ALA A 38 -5.09 -15.92 -5.55
N THR A 39 -4.87 -16.15 -6.83
CA THR A 39 -3.61 -15.85 -7.50
C THR A 39 -3.89 -14.86 -8.63
N GLY A 40 -2.88 -14.18 -9.08
CA GLY A 40 -3.02 -13.25 -10.18
C GLY A 40 -2.07 -12.07 -10.06
N THR A 41 -2.38 -11.03 -10.81
CA THR A 41 -1.49 -9.87 -10.90
C THR A 41 -2.29 -8.59 -11.07
N PHE A 42 -1.96 -7.59 -10.29
CA PHE A 42 -2.36 -6.21 -10.54
C PHE A 42 -1.17 -5.47 -11.13
N THR A 43 -1.32 -4.97 -12.35
CA THR A 43 -0.29 -4.20 -13.05
C THR A 43 -0.85 -2.85 -13.43
N PHE A 44 -0.11 -1.79 -13.14
CA PHE A 44 -0.46 -0.46 -13.61
C PHE A 44 0.79 0.33 -14.05
N THR A 45 0.59 1.21 -15.02
CA THR A 45 1.64 2.05 -15.61
C THR A 45 1.27 3.51 -15.38
N THR A 46 2.20 4.32 -14.94
CA THR A 46 1.96 5.75 -14.76
C THR A 46 1.50 6.40 -16.06
N SER A 47 0.54 7.31 -15.96
CA SER A 47 0.04 8.07 -17.12
C SER A 47 1.17 8.91 -17.74
N PRO A 48 1.11 9.21 -19.04
CA PRO A 48 2.09 10.05 -19.70
C PRO A 48 2.30 11.39 -18.98
N GLY A 49 3.55 11.81 -18.80
CA GLY A 49 3.90 13.05 -18.12
C GLY A 49 3.94 12.99 -16.60
N ILE A 50 3.33 11.99 -15.96
CA ILE A 50 3.30 11.87 -14.49
C ILE A 50 4.69 11.60 -13.94
N LEU A 51 5.40 10.60 -14.47
CA LEU A 51 6.72 10.26 -13.95
C LEU A 51 7.76 11.38 -14.14
N PRO A 52 7.85 12.08 -15.28
CA PRO A 52 8.71 13.27 -15.45
C PRO A 52 8.37 14.39 -14.44
N THR A 53 7.08 14.65 -14.20
CA THR A 53 6.64 15.64 -13.22
C THR A 53 7.10 15.27 -11.81
N TRP A 54 6.94 14.02 -11.41
CA TRP A 54 7.40 13.54 -10.11
C TRP A 54 8.93 13.57 -10.00
N ALA A 55 9.63 13.11 -11.05
CA ALA A 55 11.09 13.10 -11.08
C ALA A 55 11.70 14.50 -10.98
N SER A 56 11.10 15.52 -11.62
CA SER A 56 11.54 16.92 -11.51
C SER A 56 11.47 17.47 -10.08
N ALA A 57 10.58 16.93 -9.26
CA ALA A 57 10.45 17.24 -7.83
C ALA A 57 11.25 16.26 -6.92
N GLY A 58 12.12 15.43 -7.50
CA GLY A 58 12.92 14.46 -6.77
C GLY A 58 12.15 13.21 -6.33
N ILE A 59 10.91 13.01 -6.78
CA ILE A 59 10.10 11.85 -6.40
C ILE A 59 10.42 10.65 -7.29
N VAL A 60 10.76 9.54 -6.65
CA VAL A 60 11.08 8.25 -7.28
C VAL A 60 10.12 7.18 -6.75
N LEU A 61 9.64 6.31 -7.66
CA LEU A 61 8.89 5.11 -7.30
C LEU A 61 9.84 3.93 -7.10
N VAL A 62 9.68 3.23 -5.98
CA VAL A 62 10.49 2.06 -5.63
C VAL A 62 9.57 0.90 -5.23
N GLY A 63 9.81 -0.30 -5.78
CA GLY A 63 9.06 -1.50 -5.42
C GLY A 63 9.36 -1.99 -4.00
N ILE A 64 8.35 -2.58 -3.38
CA ILE A 64 8.45 -3.30 -2.10
C ILE A 64 8.14 -4.77 -2.39
N SER A 65 9.15 -5.63 -2.25
CA SER A 65 9.04 -7.07 -2.57
C SER A 65 7.84 -7.75 -1.87
N PRO A 66 7.14 -8.66 -2.56
CA PRO A 66 7.36 -9.16 -3.92
C PRO A 66 6.81 -8.24 -5.03
N GLY A 67 6.25 -7.08 -4.71
CA GLY A 67 5.90 -6.07 -5.70
C GLY A 67 7.14 -5.51 -6.41
N SER A 68 6.99 -5.11 -7.66
CA SER A 68 8.08 -4.57 -8.48
C SER A 68 7.71 -3.24 -9.15
N VAL A 69 8.71 -2.41 -9.35
CA VAL A 69 8.61 -1.18 -10.16
C VAL A 69 9.68 -1.23 -11.24
N MET A 70 9.26 -1.10 -12.48
CA MET A 70 10.15 -1.02 -13.64
C MET A 70 9.94 0.32 -14.32
N THR A 71 11.03 1.07 -14.53
CA THR A 71 11.00 2.35 -15.26
C THR A 71 11.47 2.12 -16.68
N ALA A 72 10.64 2.47 -17.64
CA ALA A 72 11.00 2.42 -19.04
C ALA A 72 11.55 3.78 -19.48
N SER A 73 12.85 3.84 -19.75
CA SER A 73 13.55 5.08 -20.12
C SER A 73 12.99 5.70 -21.41
N ALA A 74 12.56 4.88 -22.37
CA ALA A 74 12.06 5.36 -23.66
C ALA A 74 10.66 6.02 -23.56
N SER A 75 9.79 5.52 -22.66
CA SER A 75 8.41 6.04 -22.49
C SER A 75 8.28 7.00 -21.30
N LEU A 76 9.32 7.14 -20.49
CA LEU A 76 9.32 7.91 -19.25
C LEU A 76 8.14 7.54 -18.33
N ASN A 77 7.78 6.27 -18.30
CA ASN A 77 6.70 5.72 -17.48
C ASN A 77 7.25 4.68 -16.50
N ALA A 78 6.61 4.55 -15.34
CA ALA A 78 6.89 3.48 -14.41
C ALA A 78 5.76 2.44 -14.47
N ARG A 79 6.12 1.17 -14.57
CA ARG A 79 5.21 0.03 -14.47
C ARG A 79 5.36 -0.61 -13.10
N ILE A 80 4.27 -0.70 -12.38
CA ILE A 80 4.17 -1.35 -11.07
C ILE A 80 3.44 -2.68 -11.26
N THR A 81 3.97 -3.75 -10.67
CA THR A 81 3.39 -5.09 -10.74
C THR A 81 3.30 -5.65 -9.32
N LEU A 82 2.09 -6.06 -8.91
CA LEU A 82 1.77 -6.56 -7.58
C LEU A 82 1.11 -7.94 -7.71
N PRO A 83 1.66 -9.00 -7.10
CA PRO A 83 0.99 -10.30 -7.08
C PRO A 83 -0.26 -10.26 -6.19
N VAL A 84 -1.36 -10.81 -6.69
CA VAL A 84 -2.61 -11.02 -5.92
C VAL A 84 -2.44 -12.31 -5.13
N VAL A 85 -2.81 -12.28 -3.83
CA VAL A 85 -2.63 -13.42 -2.92
C VAL A 85 -3.92 -13.88 -2.24
N ALA A 86 -4.92 -13.01 -2.18
CA ALA A 86 -6.21 -13.35 -1.57
C ALA A 86 -7.34 -12.50 -2.15
N LYS A 87 -8.56 -13.00 -1.99
CA LYS A 87 -9.79 -12.32 -2.39
C LYS A 87 -10.83 -12.42 -1.28
N THR A 88 -11.44 -11.29 -0.92
CA THR A 88 -12.56 -11.21 0.01
C THR A 88 -13.70 -10.44 -0.65
N GLY A 89 -14.76 -11.15 -1.05
CA GLY A 89 -15.83 -10.52 -1.82
C GLY A 89 -15.35 -9.92 -3.14
N THR A 90 -15.35 -8.60 -3.27
CA THR A 90 -14.86 -7.84 -4.43
C THR A 90 -13.47 -7.25 -4.23
N ALA A 91 -12.95 -7.31 -3.01
CA ALA A 91 -11.62 -6.84 -2.65
C ALA A 91 -10.56 -7.91 -2.94
N ASN A 92 -9.46 -7.50 -3.56
CA ASN A 92 -8.34 -8.36 -3.95
C ASN A 92 -7.09 -7.85 -3.24
N ALA A 93 -6.57 -8.63 -2.28
CA ALA A 93 -5.36 -8.30 -1.56
C ALA A 93 -4.12 -8.68 -2.37
N THR A 94 -3.13 -7.80 -2.38
CA THR A 94 -1.85 -8.05 -3.02
C THR A 94 -0.75 -8.28 -1.99
N ALA A 95 0.36 -8.85 -2.41
CA ALA A 95 1.59 -8.92 -1.63
C ALA A 95 2.58 -7.84 -2.09
N GLY A 96 3.44 -7.40 -1.15
CA GLY A 96 4.41 -6.36 -1.42
C GLY A 96 3.78 -4.99 -1.51
N GLY A 97 4.25 -4.18 -2.46
CA GLY A 97 3.76 -2.82 -2.61
C GLY A 97 4.73 -1.94 -3.39
N PHE A 98 4.61 -0.64 -3.17
CA PHE A 98 5.53 0.37 -3.70
C PHE A 98 5.65 1.53 -2.70
N ARG A 99 6.65 2.36 -2.90
CA ARG A 99 6.84 3.59 -2.12
C ARG A 99 7.19 4.77 -3.01
N PHE A 100 6.74 5.92 -2.62
CA PHE A 100 7.24 7.20 -3.08
C PHE A 100 8.45 7.59 -2.22
N LEU A 101 9.54 7.91 -2.83
CA LEU A 101 10.76 8.38 -2.18
C LEU A 101 11.11 9.76 -2.73
N ASN A 102 11.20 10.76 -1.88
CA ASN A 102 11.85 12.02 -2.25
C ASN A 102 13.37 11.84 -2.11
N SER A 103 14.06 11.75 -3.24
CA SER A 103 15.50 11.53 -3.29
C SER A 103 16.35 12.71 -2.77
N GLN A 104 15.76 13.89 -2.65
CA GLN A 104 16.43 15.09 -2.14
C GLN A 104 16.39 15.16 -0.61
N THR A 105 15.28 14.74 0.00
CA THR A 105 15.06 14.83 1.46
C THR A 105 15.16 13.48 2.17
N GLY A 106 15.07 12.37 1.43
CA GLY A 106 14.98 11.02 1.99
C GLY A 106 13.59 10.67 2.53
N ALA A 107 12.62 11.59 2.48
CA ALA A 107 11.25 11.34 2.92
C ALA A 107 10.59 10.24 2.10
N THR A 108 9.82 9.35 2.77
CA THR A 108 9.17 8.23 2.10
C THR A 108 7.73 8.06 2.56
N VAL A 109 6.85 7.73 1.60
CA VAL A 109 5.49 7.23 1.88
C VAL A 109 5.35 5.88 1.22
N ARG A 110 4.98 4.85 2.00
CA ARG A 110 4.79 3.48 1.53
C ARG A 110 3.32 3.19 1.29
N CYS A 111 3.04 2.42 0.24
CA CYS A 111 1.77 1.75 0.01
C CYS A 111 2.08 0.24 0.05
N GLN A 112 1.88 -0.37 1.21
CA GLN A 112 2.11 -1.80 1.41
C GLN A 112 0.81 -2.57 1.32
N VAL A 113 0.90 -3.80 0.85
CA VAL A 113 -0.23 -4.74 0.75
C VAL A 113 -1.49 -4.07 0.19
N PRO A 114 -1.40 -3.42 -0.99
CA PRO A 114 -2.57 -2.77 -1.57
C PRO A 114 -3.74 -3.73 -1.70
N THR A 115 -4.94 -3.26 -1.33
CA THR A 115 -6.20 -3.98 -1.50
C THR A 115 -7.04 -3.27 -2.55
N ILE A 116 -7.35 -3.97 -3.63
CA ILE A 116 -8.07 -3.43 -4.77
C ILE A 116 -9.54 -3.87 -4.71
N ASP A 117 -10.46 -2.97 -4.33
CA ASP A 117 -11.89 -3.24 -4.40
C ASP A 117 -12.46 -2.71 -5.73
N THR A 118 -12.74 -3.63 -6.64
CA THR A 118 -13.26 -3.28 -7.98
C THR A 118 -14.72 -2.84 -7.98
N ARG A 119 -15.50 -3.13 -6.93
CA ARG A 119 -16.89 -2.70 -6.79
C ARG A 119 -16.98 -1.35 -6.10
N ALA A 120 -16.27 -1.17 -4.98
CA ALA A 120 -16.17 0.12 -4.31
C ALA A 120 -15.33 1.11 -5.11
N ARG A 121 -14.53 0.62 -6.08
CA ARG A 121 -13.60 1.40 -6.91
C ARG A 121 -12.53 2.10 -6.09
N LEU A 122 -12.00 1.42 -5.09
CA LEU A 122 -11.01 1.95 -4.16
C LEU A 122 -9.76 1.07 -4.13
N ILE A 123 -8.63 1.71 -3.85
CA ILE A 123 -7.38 1.02 -3.54
C ILE A 123 -6.89 1.52 -2.19
N ASP A 124 -6.93 0.64 -1.21
CA ASP A 124 -6.45 0.89 0.13
C ASP A 124 -5.00 0.44 0.27
N CYS A 125 -4.22 1.20 1.00
CA CYS A 125 -2.82 0.93 1.28
C CYS A 125 -2.56 0.90 2.79
N VAL A 126 -1.69 0.02 3.25
CA VAL A 126 -1.07 0.17 4.56
C VAL A 126 0.07 1.17 4.42
N LEU A 127 -0.02 2.29 5.11
CA LEU A 127 0.96 3.38 5.05
C LEU A 127 2.19 3.10 5.95
N THR A 128 3.14 4.01 5.95
CA THR A 128 4.41 3.89 6.69
C THR A 128 4.19 3.77 8.21
N ASP A 129 3.17 4.40 8.74
CA ASP A 129 2.77 4.37 10.16
C ASP A 129 1.90 3.16 10.54
N GLY A 130 1.62 2.27 9.59
CA GLY A 130 0.76 1.10 9.77
C GLY A 130 -0.73 1.40 9.63
N THR A 131 -1.14 2.63 9.39
CA THR A 131 -2.56 2.97 9.14
C THR A 131 -3.00 2.48 7.78
N VAL A 132 -4.27 2.07 7.67
CA VAL A 132 -4.91 1.78 6.38
C VAL A 132 -5.54 3.06 5.87
N SER A 133 -5.20 3.44 4.65
CA SER A 133 -5.74 4.63 4.00
C SER A 133 -6.09 4.34 2.55
N THR A 134 -7.23 4.83 2.10
CA THR A 134 -7.56 4.84 0.68
C THR A 134 -6.70 5.87 -0.03
N LEU A 135 -5.82 5.41 -0.90
CA LEU A 135 -4.89 6.28 -1.61
C LEU A 135 -5.38 6.60 -3.02
N PHE A 136 -5.98 5.60 -3.69
CA PHE A 136 -6.43 5.79 -5.07
C PHE A 136 -7.90 5.42 -5.22
N VAL A 137 -8.55 6.08 -6.17
CA VAL A 137 -9.87 5.73 -6.70
C VAL A 137 -9.71 5.19 -8.13
N ILE A 138 -10.50 4.17 -8.44
CA ILE A 138 -10.64 3.64 -9.80
C ILE A 138 -11.72 4.47 -10.49
N THR A 139 -11.32 5.36 -11.37
CA THR A 139 -12.25 6.26 -12.09
C THR A 139 -12.95 5.53 -13.22
N GLU A 140 -12.27 4.58 -13.86
CA GLU A 140 -12.81 3.80 -14.97
C GLU A 140 -12.34 2.34 -14.94
N ILE A 141 -13.18 1.42 -15.42
CA ILE A 141 -12.84 0.06 -15.81
C ILE A 141 -13.48 -0.14 -17.18
N THR A 142 -12.66 -0.19 -18.23
CA THR A 142 -13.16 -0.26 -19.61
C THR A 142 -13.74 -1.62 -19.94
N ASP A 143 -13.16 -2.70 -19.42
CA ASP A 143 -13.58 -4.06 -19.76
C ASP A 143 -13.45 -5.01 -18.56
N ARG A 144 -14.40 -5.95 -18.49
CA ARG A 144 -14.43 -7.02 -17.50
C ARG A 144 -14.96 -8.30 -18.11
N PHE A 145 -14.17 -9.36 -18.08
CA PHE A 145 -14.60 -10.68 -18.51
C PHE A 145 -14.08 -11.79 -17.61
N LYS A 146 -14.69 -12.96 -17.75
CA LYS A 146 -14.29 -14.15 -16.99
C LYS A 146 -13.99 -15.29 -17.95
N VAL A 147 -12.98 -16.05 -17.60
CA VAL A 147 -12.65 -17.34 -18.23
C VAL A 147 -12.70 -18.41 -17.15
N SER A 148 -13.48 -19.46 -17.38
CA SER A 148 -13.60 -20.57 -16.43
C SER A 148 -13.21 -21.87 -17.14
N ASP A 149 -12.46 -22.67 -16.44
CA ASP A 149 -12.18 -24.07 -16.79
C ASP A 149 -12.72 -24.99 -15.69
N ARG A 150 -12.32 -26.27 -15.69
CA ARG A 150 -12.78 -27.26 -14.71
C ARG A 150 -12.22 -27.04 -13.30
N GLU A 151 -11.11 -26.35 -13.18
CA GLU A 151 -10.32 -26.22 -11.95
C GLU A 151 -10.31 -24.81 -11.40
N SER A 152 -10.53 -23.81 -12.26
CA SER A 152 -10.39 -22.41 -11.88
C SER A 152 -11.34 -21.46 -12.58
N THR A 153 -11.49 -20.27 -12.00
CA THR A 153 -12.12 -19.11 -12.66
C THR A 153 -11.19 -17.94 -12.58
N THR A 154 -10.81 -17.41 -13.72
CA THR A 154 -10.00 -16.19 -13.84
C THR A 154 -10.88 -15.03 -14.25
N THR A 155 -10.83 -13.94 -13.50
CA THR A 155 -11.51 -12.68 -13.81
C THR A 155 -10.47 -11.66 -14.23
N PHE A 156 -10.71 -11.03 -15.36
CA PHE A 156 -9.89 -9.97 -15.92
C PHE A 156 -10.62 -8.64 -15.83
N PHE A 157 -9.92 -7.61 -15.41
CA PHE A 157 -10.33 -6.21 -15.46
C PHE A 157 -9.28 -5.45 -16.26
N ARG A 158 -9.67 -4.74 -17.29
CA ARG A 158 -8.79 -4.00 -18.18
C ARG A 158 -9.16 -2.53 -18.25
N GLY A 159 -8.20 -1.70 -18.62
CA GLY A 159 -8.38 -0.26 -18.70
C GLY A 159 -8.84 0.33 -17.38
N ILE A 160 -8.17 -0.07 -16.30
CA ILE A 160 -8.39 0.49 -14.97
C ILE A 160 -7.66 1.83 -14.90
N ASP A 161 -8.39 2.93 -14.89
CA ASP A 161 -7.82 4.26 -14.70
C ASP A 161 -7.81 4.62 -13.21
N LEU A 162 -6.67 5.14 -12.74
CA LEU A 162 -6.42 5.48 -11.35
C LEU A 162 -6.19 6.98 -11.17
N SER A 163 -6.81 7.56 -10.16
CA SER A 163 -6.51 8.90 -9.64
C SER A 163 -6.30 8.82 -8.12
N PHE A 164 -5.70 9.85 -7.51
CA PHE A 164 -5.77 9.96 -6.04
C PHE A 164 -7.23 10.13 -5.62
N VAL A 165 -7.59 9.55 -4.46
CA VAL A 165 -8.99 9.49 -4.01
C VAL A 165 -9.62 10.87 -3.87
N ASP A 166 -8.86 11.83 -3.33
CA ASP A 166 -9.30 13.22 -3.16
C ASP A 166 -8.10 14.18 -3.03
N SER A 167 -8.40 15.46 -2.96
CA SER A 167 -7.40 16.52 -2.78
C SER A 167 -6.72 16.48 -1.40
N ALA A 168 -7.39 15.97 -0.36
CA ALA A 168 -6.81 15.85 0.97
C ALA A 168 -5.73 14.76 1.01
N SER A 169 -5.97 13.61 0.36
CA SER A 169 -4.98 12.54 0.21
C SER A 169 -3.77 13.00 -0.59
N ALA A 170 -3.98 13.72 -1.70
CA ALA A 170 -2.90 14.31 -2.48
C ALA A 170 -2.10 15.35 -1.67
N ALA A 171 -2.76 16.21 -0.89
CA ALA A 171 -2.13 17.17 -0.01
C ALA A 171 -1.33 16.51 1.11
N SER A 172 -1.83 15.43 1.70
CA SER A 172 -1.13 14.64 2.72
C SER A 172 0.15 14.02 2.17
N LEU A 173 0.11 13.46 0.95
CA LEU A 173 1.30 12.96 0.25
C LEU A 173 2.31 14.09 -0.01
N ASN A 174 1.83 15.24 -0.50
CA ASN A 174 2.68 16.40 -0.74
C ASN A 174 3.38 16.86 0.54
N ALA A 175 2.65 16.96 1.64
CA ALA A 175 3.19 17.36 2.94
C ALA A 175 4.22 16.33 3.45
N ALA A 176 3.90 15.03 3.40
CA ALA A 176 4.77 13.96 3.88
C ALA A 176 6.07 13.84 3.08
N LEU A 177 6.05 14.17 1.80
CA LEU A 177 7.20 14.10 0.90
C LEU A 177 7.89 15.46 0.68
N GLY A 178 7.36 16.55 1.25
CA GLY A 178 7.90 17.89 1.07
C GLY A 178 7.82 18.39 -0.38
N THR A 179 6.71 18.15 -1.07
CA THR A 179 6.49 18.48 -2.48
C THR A 179 5.10 19.04 -2.72
N ASN A 180 4.77 19.39 -3.97
CA ASN A 180 3.44 19.86 -4.39
C ASN A 180 2.97 19.26 -5.72
N VAL A 181 3.54 18.11 -6.12
CA VAL A 181 3.31 17.50 -7.44
C VAL A 181 2.17 16.51 -7.51
N PHE A 182 1.62 16.09 -6.38
CA PHE A 182 0.47 15.19 -6.33
C PHE A 182 -0.83 15.97 -6.40
N SER A 183 -1.76 15.53 -7.27
CA SER A 183 -3.07 16.15 -7.48
C SER A 183 -4.13 15.09 -7.74
N ALA A 184 -5.31 15.26 -7.17
CA ALA A 184 -6.45 14.37 -7.38
C ALA A 184 -7.18 14.60 -8.71
N SER A 185 -6.88 15.70 -9.41
CA SER A 185 -7.61 16.07 -10.65
C SER A 185 -7.12 15.39 -11.92
N VAL A 186 -6.08 14.54 -11.82
CA VAL A 186 -5.46 13.89 -12.98
C VAL A 186 -5.43 12.37 -12.82
N SER A 187 -5.60 11.65 -13.93
CA SER A 187 -5.31 10.22 -13.97
C SER A 187 -3.81 9.99 -13.79
N VAL A 188 -3.44 9.30 -12.72
CA VAL A 188 -2.02 9.07 -12.38
C VAL A 188 -1.49 7.78 -12.99
N ALA A 189 -2.36 6.81 -13.28
CA ALA A 189 -1.94 5.54 -13.87
C ALA A 189 -3.10 4.82 -14.57
N ARG A 190 -2.74 3.91 -15.46
CA ARG A 190 -3.67 2.98 -16.11
C ARG A 190 -3.19 1.55 -15.92
N GLY A 191 -4.11 0.62 -15.64
CA GLY A 191 -3.74 -0.74 -15.30
C GLY A 191 -4.70 -1.82 -15.72
N ALA A 192 -4.36 -3.03 -15.28
CA ALA A 192 -5.16 -4.24 -15.43
C ALA A 192 -5.03 -5.10 -14.17
N LEU A 193 -6.09 -5.82 -13.83
CA LEU A 193 -6.12 -6.77 -12.73
C LEU A 193 -6.57 -8.13 -13.28
N GLU A 194 -5.78 -9.15 -12.99
CA GLU A 194 -6.09 -10.54 -13.23
C GLU A 194 -6.21 -11.26 -11.89
N VAL A 195 -7.29 -11.98 -11.69
CA VAL A 195 -7.53 -12.74 -10.45
C VAL A 195 -8.05 -14.12 -10.79
N SER A 196 -7.31 -15.13 -10.44
CA SER A 196 -7.68 -16.55 -10.53
C SER A 196 -8.01 -17.10 -9.16
N ARG A 197 -9.05 -17.91 -9.08
CA ARG A 197 -9.42 -18.68 -7.89
C ARG A 197 -9.68 -20.13 -8.30
N GLY A 198 -9.20 -21.07 -7.49
CA GLY A 198 -9.58 -22.47 -7.60
C GLY A 198 -11.09 -22.65 -7.39
N LEU A 199 -11.70 -23.58 -8.09
CA LEU A 199 -13.05 -24.03 -7.79
C LEU A 199 -12.94 -25.00 -6.62
N SER A 200 -13.66 -24.74 -5.51
CA SER A 200 -13.80 -25.75 -4.46
C SER A 200 -14.42 -27.00 -5.08
N PRO A 201 -13.84 -28.20 -4.86
CA PRO A 201 -14.53 -29.43 -5.21
C PRO A 201 -15.84 -29.47 -4.42
N GLY A 202 -16.97 -29.58 -5.14
CA GLY A 202 -18.31 -29.70 -4.57
C GLY A 202 -18.53 -31.05 -3.91
#